data_ea070f4b5af21b980d3161a7ee4137c0
#
_entry.id   ea070f4b5af21b980d3161a7ee4137c0
#
_cell.length_a   1.000
_cell.length_b   1.000
_cell.length_c   1.000
_cell.angle_alpha   90.00
_cell.angle_beta   90.00
_cell.angle_gamma   90.00
#
_symmetry.space_group_name_H-M   'P 1'
#
loop_
_entity.id
_entity.type
_entity.pdbx_description
1 polymer ?
#
loop_
_entity_poly.entity_id
_entity_poly.type
_entity_poly.pdbx_seq_one_letter_code
_entity_poly.pdbx_strand_id
1 'polypeptide(L)'
;MYCAATRHGHGVEPDFRDTTGQTANLTSPARILIISDAWQPQVNGVVRTLSTLVDHLRRGGDTAEVIGPDRFRTLALPSYPEIRLALVGRRALASMIEDFAPDAIHIATEGPLGWAARNLCRRRNWRFTTSFHTRFPDYLHIRARLPLAWSWALLRRFHAPACATFAATTSLLEELGSRGFGPLRRWSRGVDLERFPAEPRDPWAGLPRPVFLYAGRVAVEKNIEAFLSLDLPGSKVVVGDGPHRAALQERFPEAHFTGYRENGSLAAAYAGADVFVFPSRTDTFGLVLLEALATGTPVAAYPVAGPLDVIGNAAEKVGALDENLRSACVAALGTSRAACRRHAASWSWEASAAQFRGALASLSAG
;
A
#
# COMPACT_ATOMS: atom_id res chain seq x y z
N MET A 1 44.67 18.93 6.62
CA MET A 1 44.41 18.36 7.96
C MET A 1 42.91 18.39 8.19
N TYR A 2 42.19 17.37 7.73
CA TYR A 2 40.74 17.22 7.92
C TYR A 2 40.48 15.98 8.75
N CYS A 3 39.87 16.20 9.90
CA CYS A 3 39.59 15.16 10.89
C CYS A 3 38.35 14.36 10.47
N ALA A 4 38.51 13.07 10.29
CA ALA A 4 37.46 12.11 10.03
C ALA A 4 36.66 11.89 11.31
N ALA A 5 35.36 12.22 11.27
CA ALA A 5 34.40 11.86 12.33
C ALA A 5 33.65 10.59 11.89
N THR A 6 34.04 9.48 12.46
CA THR A 6 33.29 8.21 12.44
C THR A 6 31.98 8.37 13.20
N ARG A 7 30.85 8.35 12.52
CA ARG A 7 29.52 8.20 13.13
C ARG A 7 29.15 6.72 13.17
N HIS A 8 29.27 6.14 14.33
CA HIS A 8 28.55 4.91 14.69
C HIS A 8 27.09 5.30 14.95
N GLY A 9 26.22 5.04 14.00
CA GLY A 9 24.79 5.19 14.13
C GLY A 9 24.17 3.88 14.62
N HIS A 10 23.98 3.72 15.94
CA HIS A 10 22.96 2.80 16.44
C HIS A 10 21.59 3.35 16.00
N GLY A 11 20.85 2.56 15.22
CA GLY A 11 19.49 2.89 14.84
C GLY A 11 18.58 2.91 16.08
N VAL A 12 18.41 4.09 16.65
CA VAL A 12 17.35 4.37 17.59
C VAL A 12 16.11 4.66 16.75
N GLU A 13 15.13 3.75 16.77
CA GLU A 13 13.78 4.10 16.31
C GLU A 13 13.35 5.37 17.06
N PRO A 14 12.87 6.41 16.36
CA PRO A 14 12.33 7.58 17.06
C PRO A 14 11.12 7.12 17.87
N ASP A 15 11.27 7.13 19.18
CA ASP A 15 10.21 6.86 20.15
C ASP A 15 9.20 8.02 20.09
N PHE A 16 8.21 7.90 19.21
CA PHE A 16 7.06 8.80 19.15
C PHE A 16 6.15 8.53 20.34
N ARG A 17 6.63 8.81 21.56
CA ARG A 17 5.80 8.77 22.76
C ARG A 17 4.74 9.85 22.66
N ASP A 18 3.53 9.39 22.84
CA ASP A 18 2.34 10.22 22.98
C ASP A 18 2.49 11.16 24.19
N THR A 19 2.37 12.46 23.97
CA THR A 19 2.36 13.47 25.04
C THR A 19 1.04 13.47 25.84
N THR A 20 0.08 12.59 25.53
CA THR A 20 -1.22 12.49 26.21
C THR A 20 -1.44 11.20 27.02
N GLY A 21 -0.43 10.38 27.25
CA GLY A 21 -0.41 9.38 28.34
C GLY A 21 -1.57 8.37 28.49
N GLN A 22 -2.46 8.20 27.53
CA GLN A 22 -3.61 7.28 27.61
C GLN A 22 -3.83 6.50 26.31
N THR A 23 -3.02 5.48 26.07
CA THR A 23 -3.45 4.36 25.22
C THR A 23 -4.26 3.41 26.10
N ALA A 24 -5.58 3.55 26.13
CA ALA A 24 -6.43 2.49 26.63
C ALA A 24 -6.22 1.27 25.71
N ASN A 25 -5.48 0.26 26.19
CA ASN A 25 -5.30 -0.98 25.47
C ASN A 25 -6.67 -1.65 25.26
N LEU A 26 -6.98 -1.99 24.02
CA LEU A 26 -8.15 -2.82 23.73
C LEU A 26 -8.02 -4.15 24.48
N THR A 27 -9.03 -4.50 25.28
CA THR A 27 -9.11 -5.84 25.87
C THR A 27 -9.25 -6.90 24.78
N SER A 28 -8.75 -8.12 25.02
CA SER A 28 -8.94 -9.24 24.10
C SER A 28 -10.03 -10.16 24.61
N PRO A 29 -10.94 -10.66 23.76
CA PRO A 29 -11.12 -10.30 22.35
C PRO A 29 -11.79 -8.93 22.19
N ALA A 30 -11.41 -8.18 21.12
CA ALA A 30 -12.00 -6.89 20.79
C ALA A 30 -12.90 -6.97 19.57
N ARG A 31 -13.91 -6.10 19.51
CA ARG A 31 -14.80 -5.92 18.36
C ARG A 31 -14.30 -4.72 17.55
N ILE A 32 -13.67 -4.99 16.41
CA ILE A 32 -13.00 -3.99 15.58
C ILE A 32 -13.82 -3.76 14.31
N LEU A 33 -14.29 -2.54 14.10
CA LEU A 33 -15.03 -2.16 12.91
C LEU A 33 -14.15 -1.35 11.97
N ILE A 34 -14.02 -1.82 10.74
CA ILE A 34 -13.30 -1.13 9.65
C ILE A 34 -14.34 -0.59 8.66
N ILE A 35 -14.21 0.68 8.26
CA ILE A 35 -15.09 1.32 7.29
C ILE A 35 -14.25 1.75 6.10
N SER A 36 -14.59 1.28 4.88
CA SER A 36 -13.78 1.49 3.69
C SER A 36 -14.61 1.66 2.42
N ASP A 37 -14.30 2.66 1.61
CA ASP A 37 -14.85 2.79 0.25
C ASP A 37 -14.20 1.79 -0.74
N ALA A 38 -13.01 1.28 -0.39
CA ALA A 38 -12.31 0.24 -1.14
C ALA A 38 -12.56 -1.11 -0.47
N TRP A 39 -13.47 -1.89 -1.03
CA TRP A 39 -13.82 -3.24 -0.57
C TRP A 39 -14.23 -4.12 -1.74
N GLN A 40 -14.40 -5.42 -1.48
CA GLN A 40 -14.86 -6.38 -2.49
C GLN A 40 -16.13 -5.92 -3.22
N PRO A 41 -16.28 -6.19 -4.52
CA PRO A 41 -15.42 -7.03 -5.39
C PRO A 41 -14.23 -6.30 -6.04
N GLN A 42 -13.87 -5.09 -5.60
CA GLN A 42 -12.72 -4.38 -6.15
C GLN A 42 -11.41 -5.15 -5.91
N VAL A 43 -10.51 -5.12 -6.89
CA VAL A 43 -9.16 -5.70 -6.80
C VAL A 43 -8.12 -4.59 -6.80
N ASN A 44 -7.61 -4.25 -5.63
CA ASN A 44 -6.57 -3.25 -5.46
C ASN A 44 -5.78 -3.48 -4.16
N GLY A 45 -4.68 -2.73 -3.98
CA GLY A 45 -3.79 -2.89 -2.82
C GLY A 45 -4.45 -2.57 -1.48
N VAL A 46 -5.44 -1.67 -1.43
CA VAL A 46 -6.17 -1.33 -0.19
C VAL A 46 -7.07 -2.49 0.23
N VAL A 47 -7.88 -3.01 -0.70
CA VAL A 47 -8.74 -4.19 -0.45
C VAL A 47 -7.92 -5.36 0.05
N ARG A 48 -6.79 -5.65 -0.62
CA ARG A 48 -5.90 -6.74 -0.24
C ARG A 48 -5.32 -6.55 1.16
N THR A 49 -4.86 -5.33 1.47
CA THR A 49 -4.36 -4.99 2.80
C THR A 49 -5.42 -5.20 3.88
N LEU A 50 -6.63 -4.68 3.66
CA LEU A 50 -7.70 -4.77 4.64
C LEU A 50 -8.24 -6.19 4.80
N SER A 51 -8.38 -6.96 3.71
CA SER A 51 -8.81 -8.36 3.78
C SER A 51 -7.82 -9.19 4.58
N THR A 52 -6.51 -9.07 4.28
CA THR A 52 -5.48 -9.79 5.00
C THR A 52 -5.42 -9.37 6.48
N LEU A 53 -5.54 -8.07 6.77
CA LEU A 53 -5.60 -7.56 8.14
C LEU A 53 -6.76 -8.20 8.91
N VAL A 54 -7.98 -8.18 8.35
CA VAL A 54 -9.18 -8.75 8.98
C VAL A 54 -8.97 -10.24 9.29
N ASP A 55 -8.39 -11.00 8.36
CA ASP A 55 -8.11 -12.42 8.57
C ASP A 55 -7.12 -12.64 9.73
N HIS A 56 -6.06 -11.81 9.84
CA HIS A 56 -5.10 -11.91 10.94
C HIS A 56 -5.68 -11.46 12.27
N LEU A 57 -6.50 -10.42 12.32
CA LEU A 57 -7.22 -10.00 13.54
C LEU A 57 -8.13 -11.13 14.05
N ARG A 58 -8.90 -11.76 13.14
CA ARG A 58 -9.79 -12.88 13.48
C ARG A 58 -9.01 -14.10 13.97
N ARG A 59 -7.89 -14.46 13.32
CA ARG A 59 -7.00 -15.54 13.82
C ARG A 59 -6.40 -15.22 15.18
N GLY A 60 -6.17 -13.94 15.49
CA GLY A 60 -5.74 -13.46 16.79
C GLY A 60 -6.84 -13.43 17.87
N GLY A 61 -8.08 -13.85 17.53
CA GLY A 61 -9.22 -13.96 18.45
C GLY A 61 -10.13 -12.72 18.48
N ASP A 62 -9.82 -11.66 17.75
CA ASP A 62 -10.69 -10.47 17.67
C ASP A 62 -11.89 -10.72 16.74
N THR A 63 -13.00 -10.01 16.98
CA THR A 63 -14.12 -9.94 16.06
C THR A 63 -13.95 -8.72 15.16
N ALA A 64 -13.52 -8.94 13.91
CA ALA A 64 -13.29 -7.86 12.96
C ALA A 64 -14.33 -7.90 11.83
N GLU A 65 -14.97 -6.75 11.53
CA GLU A 65 -15.93 -6.61 10.44
C GLU A 65 -15.61 -5.39 9.57
N VAL A 66 -16.04 -5.45 8.30
CA VAL A 66 -15.87 -4.34 7.36
C VAL A 66 -17.23 -3.88 6.86
N ILE A 67 -17.50 -2.58 6.97
CA ILE A 67 -18.58 -1.92 6.25
C ILE A 67 -17.99 -1.33 4.98
N GLY A 68 -18.34 -1.94 3.84
CA GLY A 68 -17.93 -1.54 2.51
C GLY A 68 -19.07 -0.99 1.66
N PRO A 69 -18.78 -0.60 0.39
CA PRO A 69 -19.78 -0.13 -0.56
C PRO A 69 -20.85 -1.16 -0.89
N ASP A 70 -20.54 -2.45 -0.74
CA ASP A 70 -21.43 -3.61 -0.96
C ASP A 70 -22.68 -3.59 -0.07
N ARG A 71 -22.64 -2.87 1.05
CA ARG A 71 -23.77 -2.69 1.99
C ARG A 71 -24.74 -1.57 1.58
N PHE A 72 -24.45 -0.86 0.49
CA PHE A 72 -25.20 0.32 0.05
C PHE A 72 -25.55 0.26 -1.44
N ARG A 73 -26.50 1.08 -1.88
CA ARG A 73 -26.61 1.41 -3.29
C ARG A 73 -25.38 2.17 -3.72
N THR A 74 -24.89 1.88 -4.93
CA THR A 74 -23.65 2.48 -5.41
C THR A 74 -23.80 3.08 -6.80
N LEU A 75 -22.98 4.11 -7.08
CA LEU A 75 -22.77 4.65 -8.41
C LEU A 75 -21.36 4.29 -8.90
N ALA A 76 -21.23 3.88 -10.14
CA ALA A 76 -19.93 3.66 -10.75
C ALA A 76 -19.23 4.99 -11.01
N LEU A 77 -17.92 5.07 -10.73
CA LEU A 77 -17.13 6.25 -11.09
C LEU A 77 -16.92 6.26 -12.62
N PRO A 78 -17.27 7.34 -13.36
CA PRO A 78 -17.22 7.33 -14.83
C PRO A 78 -15.88 6.92 -15.43
N SER A 79 -14.77 7.36 -14.83
CA SER A 79 -13.40 7.04 -15.28
C SER A 79 -12.89 5.66 -14.84
N TYR A 80 -13.56 5.03 -13.88
CA TYR A 80 -13.21 3.73 -13.28
C TYR A 80 -14.47 3.03 -12.81
N PRO A 81 -15.22 2.38 -13.74
CA PRO A 81 -16.50 1.73 -13.42
C PRO A 81 -16.41 0.67 -12.33
N GLU A 82 -15.23 0.09 -12.14
CA GLU A 82 -14.96 -0.86 -11.07
C GLU A 82 -14.92 -0.20 -9.67
N ILE A 83 -14.71 1.12 -9.59
CA ILE A 83 -14.78 1.88 -8.34
C ILE A 83 -16.24 2.31 -8.13
N ARG A 84 -16.87 1.74 -7.13
CA ARG A 84 -18.27 1.98 -6.80
C ARG A 84 -18.38 2.91 -5.59
N LEU A 85 -18.94 4.10 -5.79
CA LEU A 85 -19.17 5.09 -4.74
C LEU A 85 -20.47 4.79 -4.02
N ALA A 86 -20.44 4.60 -2.70
CA ALA A 86 -21.61 4.30 -1.89
C ALA A 86 -22.52 5.52 -1.71
N LEU A 87 -23.82 5.32 -1.91
CA LEU A 87 -24.86 6.29 -1.54
C LEU A 87 -25.27 6.03 -0.09
N VAL A 88 -24.57 6.69 0.84
CA VAL A 88 -24.65 6.38 2.26
C VAL A 88 -25.84 7.03 2.93
N GLY A 89 -26.80 6.24 3.39
CA GLY A 89 -27.86 6.66 4.29
C GLY A 89 -27.37 6.77 5.73
N ARG A 90 -27.43 7.96 6.32
CA ARG A 90 -26.90 8.19 7.69
C ARG A 90 -27.50 7.28 8.74
N ARG A 91 -28.82 7.01 8.67
CA ARG A 91 -29.52 6.13 9.62
C ARG A 91 -29.08 4.69 9.47
N ALA A 92 -28.95 4.21 8.23
CA ALA A 92 -28.50 2.85 7.95
C ALA A 92 -27.05 2.63 8.45
N LEU A 93 -26.14 3.59 8.19
CA LEU A 93 -24.78 3.50 8.69
C LEU A 93 -24.73 3.52 10.22
N ALA A 94 -25.52 4.37 10.88
CA ALA A 94 -25.58 4.43 12.34
C ALA A 94 -26.08 3.10 12.93
N SER A 95 -27.17 2.53 12.40
CA SER A 95 -27.69 1.22 12.82
C SER A 95 -26.64 0.12 12.68
N MET A 96 -25.96 0.01 11.52
CA MET A 96 -24.91 -0.99 11.31
C MET A 96 -23.77 -0.90 12.34
N ILE A 97 -23.35 0.32 12.70
CA ILE A 97 -22.31 0.53 13.71
C ILE A 97 -22.82 0.18 15.11
N GLU A 98 -24.01 0.64 15.47
CA GLU A 98 -24.63 0.40 16.77
C GLU A 98 -24.94 -1.09 16.97
N ASP A 99 -25.45 -1.79 15.95
CA ASP A 99 -25.73 -3.24 15.99
C ASP A 99 -24.46 -4.07 16.12
N PHE A 100 -23.36 -3.66 15.48
CA PHE A 100 -22.07 -4.30 15.65
C PHE A 100 -21.47 -4.02 17.03
N ALA A 101 -21.79 -2.92 17.70
CA ALA A 101 -21.28 -2.50 19.00
C ALA A 101 -19.74 -2.60 19.08
N PRO A 102 -18.98 -1.81 18.28
CA PRO A 102 -17.52 -1.92 18.20
C PRO A 102 -16.83 -1.38 19.44
N ASP A 103 -15.69 -1.99 19.83
CA ASP A 103 -14.76 -1.43 20.82
C ASP A 103 -13.82 -0.41 20.18
N ALA A 104 -13.59 -0.53 18.86
CA ALA A 104 -12.79 0.41 18.09
C ALA A 104 -13.33 0.58 16.66
N ILE A 105 -13.24 1.81 16.14
CA ILE A 105 -13.60 2.16 14.77
C ILE A 105 -12.36 2.64 14.01
N HIS A 106 -12.14 2.05 12.83
CA HIS A 106 -11.12 2.49 11.89
C HIS A 106 -11.73 2.88 10.55
N ILE A 107 -11.51 4.11 10.09
CA ILE A 107 -11.96 4.60 8.79
C ILE A 107 -10.77 4.56 7.82
N ALA A 108 -10.79 3.58 6.92
CA ALA A 108 -9.62 3.25 6.11
C ALA A 108 -9.46 4.13 4.86
N THR A 109 -10.53 4.79 4.38
CA THR A 109 -10.49 5.55 3.13
C THR A 109 -11.25 6.86 3.20
N GLU A 110 -10.91 7.80 2.32
CA GLU A 110 -11.40 9.18 2.32
C GLU A 110 -12.56 9.41 1.31
N GLY A 111 -13.21 8.33 0.86
CA GLY A 111 -14.34 8.40 -0.05
C GLY A 111 -15.68 8.76 0.65
N PRO A 112 -16.81 8.72 -0.09
CA PRO A 112 -18.12 9.10 0.45
C PRO A 112 -18.52 8.36 1.71
N LEU A 113 -18.25 7.05 1.80
CA LEU A 113 -18.52 6.24 2.98
C LEU A 113 -17.63 6.64 4.16
N GLY A 114 -16.34 6.85 3.91
CA GLY A 114 -15.41 7.34 4.93
C GLY A 114 -15.82 8.71 5.48
N TRP A 115 -16.19 9.67 4.63
CA TRP A 115 -16.71 10.97 5.08
C TRP A 115 -18.00 10.87 5.87
N ALA A 116 -18.92 10.00 5.48
CA ALA A 116 -20.18 9.76 6.21
C ALA A 116 -19.88 9.19 7.61
N ALA A 117 -19.03 8.19 7.71
CA ALA A 117 -18.60 7.57 8.96
C ALA A 117 -17.90 8.57 9.89
N ARG A 118 -16.90 9.31 9.36
CA ARG A 118 -16.20 10.37 10.09
C ARG A 118 -17.18 11.39 10.69
N ASN A 119 -18.13 11.86 9.87
CA ASN A 119 -19.08 12.87 10.33
C ASN A 119 -20.07 12.30 11.37
N LEU A 120 -20.42 11.02 11.26
CA LEU A 120 -21.25 10.33 12.24
C LEU A 120 -20.49 10.17 13.56
N CYS A 121 -19.27 9.65 13.55
CA CYS A 121 -18.42 9.50 14.75
C CYS A 121 -18.25 10.85 15.48
N ARG A 122 -17.97 11.93 14.75
CA ARG A 122 -17.88 13.28 15.35
C ARG A 122 -19.16 13.74 16.05
N ARG A 123 -20.34 13.44 15.48
CA ARG A 123 -21.63 13.83 16.09
C ARG A 123 -21.99 13.00 17.33
N ARG A 124 -21.51 11.75 17.36
CA ARG A 124 -21.74 10.79 18.43
C ARG A 124 -20.63 10.82 19.49
N ASN A 125 -19.60 11.66 19.30
CA ASN A 125 -18.37 11.68 20.09
C ASN A 125 -17.67 10.32 20.17
N TRP A 126 -17.81 9.49 19.12
CA TRP A 126 -17.09 8.23 19.01
C TRP A 126 -15.66 8.49 18.57
N ARG A 127 -14.72 7.91 19.27
CA ARG A 127 -13.30 7.93 18.90
C ARG A 127 -13.08 7.03 17.69
N PHE A 128 -12.19 7.44 16.80
CA PHE A 128 -11.84 6.64 15.61
C PHE A 128 -10.42 6.93 15.15
N THR A 129 -9.87 5.98 14.44
CA THR A 129 -8.59 6.12 13.74
C THR A 129 -8.81 6.14 12.22
N THR A 130 -7.83 6.62 11.47
CA THR A 130 -7.88 6.66 10.00
C THR A 130 -6.60 6.08 9.40
N SER A 131 -6.61 5.77 8.10
CA SER A 131 -5.41 5.43 7.34
C SER A 131 -5.24 6.31 6.12
N PHE A 132 -3.99 6.61 5.79
CA PHE A 132 -3.60 7.22 4.53
C PHE A 132 -3.04 6.13 3.60
N HIS A 133 -3.89 5.62 2.71
CA HIS A 133 -3.52 4.53 1.80
C HIS A 133 -3.10 5.02 0.42
N THR A 134 -3.65 6.15 -0.03
CA THR A 134 -3.54 6.59 -1.42
C THR A 134 -3.22 8.07 -1.49
N ARG A 135 -2.26 8.43 -2.34
CA ARG A 135 -1.90 9.84 -2.61
C ARG A 135 -2.93 10.48 -3.55
N PHE A 136 -4.19 10.55 -3.11
CA PHE A 136 -5.27 11.17 -3.89
C PHE A 136 -4.95 12.56 -4.43
N PRO A 137 -4.26 13.46 -3.71
CA PRO A 137 -3.89 14.76 -4.25
C PRO A 137 -3.10 14.67 -5.55
N ASP A 138 -2.12 13.75 -5.60
CA ASP A 138 -1.30 13.56 -6.79
C ASP A 138 -2.13 13.00 -7.95
N TYR A 139 -3.04 12.05 -7.67
CA TYR A 139 -3.95 11.48 -8.68
C TYR A 139 -4.93 12.52 -9.22
N LEU A 140 -5.52 13.35 -8.37
CA LEU A 140 -6.43 14.41 -8.79
C LEU A 140 -5.69 15.49 -9.58
N HIS A 141 -4.44 15.80 -9.21
CA HIS A 141 -3.62 16.73 -9.96
C HIS A 141 -3.27 16.22 -11.35
N ILE A 142 -2.80 14.97 -11.45
CA ILE A 142 -2.45 14.32 -12.73
C ILE A 142 -3.66 14.24 -13.68
N ARG A 143 -4.83 13.92 -13.16
CA ARG A 143 -6.02 13.64 -13.96
C ARG A 143 -6.92 14.85 -14.22
N ALA A 144 -7.16 15.66 -13.21
CA ALA A 144 -8.11 16.78 -13.23
C ALA A 144 -7.45 18.15 -13.11
N ARG A 145 -6.11 18.19 -13.02
CA ARG A 145 -5.32 19.43 -12.83
C ARG A 145 -5.77 20.26 -11.63
N LEU A 146 -6.39 19.61 -10.62
CA LEU A 146 -6.78 20.28 -9.39
C LEU A 146 -5.54 20.76 -8.63
N PRO A 147 -5.61 21.97 -8.01
CA PRO A 147 -4.50 22.47 -7.21
C PRO A 147 -4.17 21.51 -6.06
N LEU A 148 -2.91 21.07 -5.96
CA LEU A 148 -2.43 20.17 -4.92
C LEU A 148 -2.75 20.67 -3.51
N ALA A 149 -2.61 21.99 -3.28
CA ALA A 149 -2.86 22.59 -1.97
C ALA A 149 -4.30 22.38 -1.47
N TRP A 150 -5.29 22.43 -2.35
CA TRP A 150 -6.70 22.21 -1.99
C TRP A 150 -6.97 20.75 -1.66
N SER A 151 -6.45 19.83 -2.45
CA SER A 151 -6.60 18.40 -2.23
C SER A 151 -5.93 17.99 -0.90
N TRP A 152 -4.73 18.50 -0.61
CA TRP A 152 -4.06 18.26 0.67
C TRP A 152 -4.81 18.87 1.86
N ALA A 153 -5.38 20.08 1.71
CA ALA A 153 -6.20 20.69 2.74
C ALA A 153 -7.47 19.88 3.04
N LEU A 154 -8.12 19.34 2.00
CA LEU A 154 -9.28 18.48 2.15
C LEU A 154 -8.93 17.20 2.92
N LEU A 155 -7.83 16.51 2.57
CA LEU A 155 -7.40 15.32 3.28
C LEU A 155 -7.00 15.62 4.72
N ARG A 156 -6.25 16.70 4.96
CA ARG A 156 -5.94 17.13 6.33
C ARG A 156 -7.21 17.37 7.15
N ARG A 157 -8.24 18.03 6.57
CA ARG A 157 -9.55 18.20 7.22
C ARG A 157 -10.24 16.88 7.52
N PHE A 158 -10.08 15.87 6.65
CA PHE A 158 -10.64 14.53 6.86
C PHE A 158 -10.01 13.85 8.06
N HIS A 159 -8.68 13.83 8.13
CA HIS A 159 -7.93 13.11 9.16
C HIS A 159 -7.86 13.86 10.51
N ALA A 160 -7.96 15.19 10.53
CA ALA A 160 -7.76 16.01 11.72
C ALA A 160 -8.54 15.59 12.99
N PRO A 161 -9.81 15.08 12.94
CA PRO A 161 -10.52 14.67 14.14
C PRO A 161 -10.23 13.21 14.55
N ALA A 162 -9.39 12.48 13.84
CA ALA A 162 -9.02 11.12 14.20
C ALA A 162 -8.03 11.12 15.38
N CYS A 163 -8.14 10.11 16.25
CA CYS A 163 -7.19 9.91 17.34
C CYS A 163 -5.77 9.61 16.82
N ALA A 164 -5.70 8.96 15.68
CA ALA A 164 -4.45 8.75 14.93
C ALA A 164 -4.73 8.50 13.45
N THR A 165 -3.79 8.90 12.59
CA THR A 165 -3.76 8.56 11.17
C THR A 165 -2.61 7.60 10.91
N PHE A 166 -2.92 6.45 10.32
CA PHE A 166 -1.95 5.39 10.05
C PHE A 166 -1.35 5.57 8.66
N ALA A 167 -0.03 5.41 8.56
CA ALA A 167 0.68 5.38 7.29
C ALA A 167 1.68 4.22 7.25
N ALA A 168 1.97 3.76 6.02
CA ALA A 168 2.68 2.50 5.85
C ALA A 168 4.21 2.61 6.00
N THR A 169 4.77 3.79 5.76
CA THR A 169 6.22 4.03 5.67
C THR A 169 6.65 5.19 6.52
N THR A 170 7.90 5.17 6.98
CA THR A 170 8.50 6.26 7.75
C THR A 170 8.58 7.54 6.92
N SER A 171 9.02 7.45 5.66
CA SER A 171 9.07 8.58 4.74
C SER A 171 7.70 9.25 4.56
N LEU A 172 6.62 8.45 4.49
CA LEU A 172 5.27 8.97 4.37
C LEU A 172 4.79 9.65 5.66
N LEU A 173 5.14 9.10 6.83
CA LEU A 173 4.84 9.73 8.12
C LEU A 173 5.52 11.10 8.24
N GLU A 174 6.78 11.22 7.85
CA GLU A 174 7.53 12.48 7.84
C GLU A 174 6.88 13.49 6.89
N GLU A 175 6.52 13.08 5.69
CA GLU A 175 5.82 13.93 4.73
C GLU A 175 4.46 14.41 5.26
N LEU A 176 3.64 13.51 5.80
CA LEU A 176 2.35 13.86 6.39
C LEU A 176 2.52 14.80 7.58
N GLY A 177 3.51 14.57 8.44
CA GLY A 177 3.84 15.44 9.56
C GLY A 177 4.23 16.85 9.11
N SER A 178 5.09 16.99 8.09
CA SER A 178 5.49 18.27 7.51
C SER A 178 4.32 19.04 6.89
N ARG A 179 3.25 18.31 6.47
CA ARG A 179 2.00 18.88 5.94
C ARG A 179 0.96 19.18 7.02
N GLY A 180 1.29 18.99 8.32
CA GLY A 180 0.40 19.29 9.44
C GLY A 180 -0.69 18.22 9.69
N PHE A 181 -0.44 16.97 9.31
CA PHE A 181 -1.24 15.84 9.76
C PHE A 181 -0.75 15.40 11.14
N GLY A 182 -1.66 14.88 11.96
CA GLY A 182 -1.30 14.30 13.25
C GLY A 182 -2.53 14.04 14.11
N PRO A 183 -2.41 13.20 15.12
CA PRO A 183 -1.28 12.30 15.43
C PRO A 183 -1.07 11.22 14.38
N LEU A 184 0.18 10.83 14.16
CA LEU A 184 0.56 9.83 13.15
C LEU A 184 1.05 8.54 13.81
N ARG A 185 0.75 7.39 13.19
CA ARG A 185 1.23 6.07 13.64
C ARG A 185 1.69 5.24 12.45
N ARG A 186 2.78 4.53 12.61
CA ARG A 186 3.24 3.57 11.61
C ARG A 186 2.34 2.33 11.63
N TRP A 187 1.93 1.91 10.45
CA TRP A 187 1.29 0.62 10.23
C TRP A 187 1.90 0.00 8.97
N SER A 188 2.87 -0.89 9.16
CA SER A 188 3.59 -1.58 8.10
C SER A 188 2.67 -2.52 7.30
N ARG A 189 3.26 -3.16 6.31
CA ARG A 189 2.61 -4.21 5.51
C ARG A 189 3.39 -5.50 5.69
N GLY A 190 2.83 -6.59 5.22
CA GLY A 190 3.49 -7.87 5.19
C GLY A 190 3.39 -8.52 3.81
N VAL A 191 4.06 -9.64 3.66
CA VAL A 191 3.96 -10.53 2.52
C VAL A 191 3.72 -11.97 2.99
N ASP A 192 2.97 -12.71 2.19
CA ASP A 192 2.72 -14.12 2.39
C ASP A 192 3.75 -14.93 1.59
N LEU A 193 4.72 -15.52 2.28
CA LEU A 193 5.81 -16.28 1.67
C LEU A 193 5.34 -17.63 1.10
N GLU A 194 4.22 -18.18 1.57
CA GLU A 194 3.63 -19.43 1.03
C GLU A 194 2.93 -19.14 -0.29
N ARG A 195 2.27 -18.00 -0.38
CA ARG A 195 1.65 -17.52 -1.62
C ARG A 195 2.66 -17.12 -2.69
N PHE A 196 3.83 -16.63 -2.28
CA PHE A 196 4.93 -16.20 -3.15
C PHE A 196 6.19 -17.05 -2.91
N PRO A 197 6.17 -18.36 -3.24
CA PRO A 197 7.33 -19.22 -3.07
C PRO A 197 8.45 -18.86 -4.06
N ALA A 198 9.70 -19.10 -3.64
CA ALA A 198 10.89 -18.94 -4.50
C ALA A 198 11.13 -20.15 -5.41
N GLU A 199 10.10 -20.93 -5.74
CA GLU A 199 10.25 -22.08 -6.62
C GLU A 199 10.60 -21.62 -8.05
N PRO A 200 11.55 -22.30 -8.69
CA PRO A 200 11.94 -21.99 -10.06
C PRO A 200 10.84 -22.41 -11.04
N ARG A 201 9.93 -21.51 -11.31
CA ARG A 201 9.01 -21.59 -12.45
C ARG A 201 9.42 -20.54 -13.43
N ASP A 202 9.77 -20.90 -14.64
CA ASP A 202 10.16 -19.94 -15.66
C ASP A 202 9.12 -19.84 -16.79
N PRO A 203 8.07 -19.03 -16.59
CA PRO A 203 7.08 -18.81 -17.64
C PRO A 203 7.65 -17.99 -18.81
N TRP A 204 8.89 -17.52 -18.70
CA TRP A 204 9.57 -16.67 -19.66
C TRP A 204 10.72 -17.39 -20.40
N ALA A 205 10.82 -18.71 -20.30
CA ALA A 205 11.92 -19.52 -20.89
C ALA A 205 12.13 -19.31 -22.39
N GLY A 206 11.10 -18.86 -23.12
CA GLY A 206 11.21 -18.55 -24.55
C GLY A 206 11.63 -17.10 -24.87
N LEU A 207 11.85 -16.24 -23.86
CA LEU A 207 12.18 -14.84 -24.05
C LEU A 207 13.67 -14.57 -23.90
N PRO A 208 14.24 -13.63 -24.69
CA PRO A 208 15.60 -13.14 -24.49
C PRO A 208 15.82 -12.64 -23.06
N ARG A 209 16.94 -13.05 -22.45
CA ARG A 209 17.34 -12.63 -21.12
C ARG A 209 18.21 -11.37 -21.15
N PRO A 210 18.20 -10.54 -20.10
CA PRO A 210 17.39 -10.66 -18.89
C PRO A 210 15.92 -10.27 -19.11
N VAL A 211 15.01 -10.76 -18.26
CA VAL A 211 13.58 -10.41 -18.25
C VAL A 211 13.32 -9.35 -17.19
N PHE A 212 12.89 -8.18 -17.63
CA PHE A 212 12.43 -7.08 -16.78
C PHE A 212 10.90 -7.12 -16.69
N LEU A 213 10.39 -7.26 -15.48
CA LEU A 213 8.96 -7.45 -15.21
C LEU A 213 8.35 -6.23 -14.52
N TYR A 214 7.22 -5.76 -15.04
CA TYR A 214 6.26 -4.97 -14.30
C TYR A 214 5.06 -5.84 -13.92
N ALA A 215 4.53 -5.71 -12.70
CA ALA A 215 3.28 -6.35 -12.29
C ALA A 215 2.42 -5.36 -11.51
N GLY A 216 1.16 -5.21 -11.94
CA GLY A 216 0.21 -4.31 -11.31
C GLY A 216 -0.84 -3.76 -12.27
N ARG A 217 -1.66 -2.82 -11.76
CA ARG A 217 -2.66 -2.13 -12.58
C ARG A 217 -1.99 -1.32 -13.69
N VAL A 218 -2.51 -1.45 -14.93
CA VAL A 218 -2.00 -0.72 -16.09
C VAL A 218 -2.76 0.61 -16.23
N ALA A 219 -2.22 1.66 -15.57
CA ALA A 219 -2.85 2.98 -15.49
C ALA A 219 -1.79 4.09 -15.52
N VAL A 220 -2.19 5.33 -15.86
CA VAL A 220 -1.30 6.49 -16.06
C VAL A 220 -0.42 6.75 -14.84
N GLU A 221 -1.01 6.71 -13.65
CA GLU A 221 -0.32 6.98 -12.39
C GLU A 221 0.77 5.96 -12.05
N LYS A 222 0.78 4.81 -12.72
CA LYS A 222 1.82 3.78 -12.55
C LYS A 222 3.05 4.01 -13.40
N ASN A 223 3.01 5.00 -14.30
CA ASN A 223 4.17 5.46 -15.08
C ASN A 223 4.89 4.33 -15.86
N ILE A 224 4.10 3.36 -16.36
CA ILE A 224 4.64 2.16 -17.04
C ILE A 224 5.36 2.54 -18.33
N GLU A 225 4.93 3.62 -18.97
CA GLU A 225 5.58 4.16 -20.17
C GLU A 225 7.06 4.48 -19.93
N ALA A 226 7.42 5.02 -18.74
CA ALA A 226 8.80 5.28 -18.39
C ALA A 226 9.65 4.00 -18.36
N PHE A 227 9.08 2.85 -17.97
CA PHE A 227 9.74 1.55 -18.04
C PHE A 227 9.84 1.04 -19.48
N LEU A 228 8.73 1.11 -20.23
CA LEU A 228 8.69 0.57 -21.59
C LEU A 228 9.59 1.32 -22.57
N SER A 229 9.79 2.62 -22.34
CA SER A 229 10.66 3.48 -23.16
C SER A 229 12.16 3.29 -22.90
N LEU A 230 12.54 2.50 -21.88
CA LEU A 230 13.96 2.28 -21.57
C LEU A 230 14.63 1.42 -22.65
N ASP A 231 15.84 1.79 -23.03
CA ASP A 231 16.73 0.90 -23.78
C ASP A 231 17.39 -0.09 -22.81
N LEU A 232 16.81 -1.30 -22.73
CA LEU A 232 17.27 -2.38 -21.86
C LEU A 232 17.60 -3.63 -22.71
N PRO A 233 18.65 -4.38 -22.35
CA PRO A 233 18.88 -5.69 -22.98
C PRO A 233 17.76 -6.67 -22.61
N GLY A 234 17.49 -7.64 -23.48
CA GLY A 234 16.52 -8.70 -23.20
C GLY A 234 15.06 -8.28 -23.37
N SER A 235 14.19 -8.74 -22.49
CA SER A 235 12.75 -8.64 -22.66
C SER A 235 12.06 -7.81 -21.59
N LYS A 236 11.03 -7.06 -22.00
CA LYS A 236 10.13 -6.31 -21.11
C LYS A 236 8.79 -7.02 -21.04
N VAL A 237 8.34 -7.34 -19.83
CA VAL A 237 7.08 -8.04 -19.57
C VAL A 237 6.17 -7.19 -18.68
N VAL A 238 4.89 -7.09 -19.05
CA VAL A 238 3.86 -6.39 -18.29
C VAL A 238 2.78 -7.38 -17.89
N VAL A 239 2.67 -7.64 -16.59
CA VAL A 239 1.62 -8.45 -15.98
C VAL A 239 0.60 -7.54 -15.32
N GLY A 240 -0.64 -7.63 -15.77
CA GLY A 240 -1.74 -6.84 -15.24
C GLY A 240 -2.67 -6.34 -16.31
N ASP A 241 -3.71 -5.64 -15.85
CA ASP A 241 -4.71 -5.04 -16.73
C ASP A 241 -5.09 -3.63 -16.24
N GLY A 242 -5.76 -2.88 -17.09
CA GLY A 242 -6.22 -1.55 -16.76
C GLY A 242 -6.43 -0.66 -18.00
N PRO A 243 -6.95 0.55 -17.78
CA PRO A 243 -7.42 1.42 -18.85
C PRO A 243 -6.34 1.85 -19.85
N HIS A 244 -5.07 1.79 -19.49
CA HIS A 244 -3.95 2.19 -20.36
C HIS A 244 -3.33 1.03 -21.16
N ARG A 245 -3.76 -0.22 -20.91
CA ARG A 245 -3.13 -1.41 -21.52
C ARG A 245 -3.14 -1.36 -23.03
N ALA A 246 -4.29 -1.13 -23.67
CA ALA A 246 -4.41 -1.14 -25.12
C ALA A 246 -3.48 -0.10 -25.78
N ALA A 247 -3.48 1.13 -25.27
CA ALA A 247 -2.64 2.21 -25.80
C ALA A 247 -1.14 1.92 -25.64
N LEU A 248 -0.73 1.34 -24.50
CA LEU A 248 0.68 0.96 -24.29
C LEU A 248 1.09 -0.23 -25.15
N GLN A 249 0.20 -1.19 -25.38
CA GLN A 249 0.46 -2.35 -26.22
C GLN A 249 0.61 -1.96 -27.69
N GLU A 250 -0.18 -1.02 -28.18
CA GLU A 250 -0.05 -0.44 -29.51
C GLU A 250 1.27 0.32 -29.68
N ARG A 251 1.65 1.10 -28.67
CA ARG A 251 2.86 1.95 -28.72
C ARG A 251 4.17 1.18 -28.50
N PHE A 252 4.14 0.07 -27.78
CA PHE A 252 5.30 -0.76 -27.45
C PHE A 252 5.05 -2.22 -27.82
N PRO A 253 4.95 -2.53 -29.13
CA PRO A 253 4.61 -3.87 -29.62
C PRO A 253 5.66 -4.93 -29.30
N GLU A 254 6.89 -4.53 -29.00
CA GLU A 254 8.00 -5.42 -28.59
C GLU A 254 7.87 -5.89 -27.13
N ALA A 255 7.02 -5.24 -26.33
CA ALA A 255 6.81 -5.61 -24.92
C ALA A 255 5.73 -6.71 -24.80
N HIS A 256 5.92 -7.63 -23.87
CA HIS A 256 5.03 -8.77 -23.67
C HIS A 256 3.94 -8.45 -22.64
N PHE A 257 2.72 -8.18 -23.07
CA PHE A 257 1.56 -7.93 -22.22
C PHE A 257 0.77 -9.24 -22.00
N THR A 258 0.75 -9.75 -20.77
CA THR A 258 0.12 -11.04 -20.45
C THR A 258 -1.31 -10.94 -19.93
N GLY A 259 -1.76 -9.73 -19.59
CA GLY A 259 -3.02 -9.52 -18.86
C GLY A 259 -2.91 -9.82 -17.37
N TYR A 260 -4.07 -9.84 -16.72
CA TYR A 260 -4.18 -10.11 -15.29
C TYR A 260 -3.74 -11.53 -14.95
N ARG A 261 -2.94 -11.66 -13.89
CA ARG A 261 -2.54 -12.94 -13.29
C ARG A 261 -2.75 -12.90 -11.80
N GLU A 262 -3.04 -14.04 -11.21
CA GLU A 262 -3.25 -14.18 -9.76
C GLU A 262 -2.61 -15.45 -9.21
N ASN A 263 -2.52 -15.53 -7.90
CA ASN A 263 -2.04 -16.69 -7.14
C ASN A 263 -0.71 -17.24 -7.69
N GLY A 264 -0.64 -18.56 -7.91
CA GLY A 264 0.58 -19.23 -8.38
C GLY A 264 1.09 -18.74 -9.75
N SER A 265 0.21 -18.27 -10.65
CA SER A 265 0.64 -17.72 -11.95
C SER A 265 1.32 -16.34 -11.81
N LEU A 266 0.90 -15.53 -10.84
CA LEU A 266 1.56 -14.27 -10.52
C LEU A 266 2.90 -14.53 -9.81
N ALA A 267 2.93 -15.46 -8.85
CA ALA A 267 4.17 -15.83 -8.16
C ALA A 267 5.21 -16.37 -9.16
N ALA A 268 4.79 -17.23 -10.10
CA ALA A 268 5.65 -17.73 -11.17
C ALA A 268 6.18 -16.60 -12.06
N ALA A 269 5.34 -15.59 -12.36
CA ALA A 269 5.74 -14.45 -13.16
C ALA A 269 6.88 -13.66 -12.49
N TYR A 270 6.78 -13.41 -11.18
CA TYR A 270 7.89 -12.81 -10.42
C TYR A 270 9.12 -13.73 -10.39
N ALA A 271 8.96 -14.99 -9.99
CA ALA A 271 10.07 -15.93 -9.81
C ALA A 271 10.90 -16.13 -11.10
N GLY A 272 10.23 -16.09 -12.26
CA GLY A 272 10.87 -16.21 -13.58
C GLY A 272 11.55 -14.94 -14.10
N ALA A 273 11.33 -13.79 -13.48
CA ALA A 273 11.95 -12.53 -13.88
C ALA A 273 13.37 -12.35 -13.28
N ASP A 274 14.21 -11.60 -13.98
CA ASP A 274 15.55 -11.24 -13.49
C ASP A 274 15.51 -9.98 -12.65
N VAL A 275 14.62 -9.03 -12.98
CA VAL A 275 14.40 -7.78 -12.24
C VAL A 275 12.93 -7.42 -12.27
N PHE A 276 12.36 -7.11 -11.12
CA PHE A 276 11.07 -6.45 -11.01
C PHE A 276 11.25 -4.95 -11.10
N VAL A 277 10.59 -4.30 -12.08
CA VAL A 277 10.68 -2.85 -12.29
C VAL A 277 9.45 -2.17 -11.72
N PHE A 278 9.65 -1.22 -10.83
CA PHE A 278 8.61 -0.43 -10.18
C PHE A 278 8.73 1.04 -10.59
N PRO A 279 8.10 1.46 -11.70
CA PRO A 279 8.27 2.79 -12.26
C PRO A 279 7.35 3.84 -11.64
N SER A 280 6.51 3.47 -10.69
CA SER A 280 5.57 4.40 -10.03
C SER A 280 6.30 5.40 -9.14
N ARG A 281 5.84 6.67 -9.17
CA ARG A 281 6.32 7.75 -8.30
C ARG A 281 5.32 8.16 -7.22
N THR A 282 4.11 7.60 -7.26
CA THR A 282 2.97 8.04 -6.43
C THR A 282 2.43 6.99 -5.46
N ASP A 283 3.01 5.80 -5.44
CA ASP A 283 2.60 4.75 -4.50
C ASP A 283 3.06 5.05 -3.08
N THR A 284 2.19 4.80 -2.12
CA THR A 284 2.46 5.00 -0.69
C THR A 284 3.32 3.89 -0.07
N PHE A 285 3.28 2.67 -0.65
CA PHE A 285 4.05 1.52 -0.19
C PHE A 285 4.49 0.62 -1.36
N GLY A 286 3.52 0.02 -2.09
CA GLY A 286 3.78 -0.93 -3.16
C GLY A 286 3.95 -2.37 -2.63
N LEU A 287 2.83 -3.06 -2.31
CA LEU A 287 2.85 -4.49 -1.91
C LEU A 287 3.61 -5.38 -2.89
N VAL A 288 3.56 -5.06 -4.17
CA VAL A 288 4.25 -5.76 -5.26
C VAL A 288 5.77 -5.79 -5.09
N LEU A 289 6.37 -4.84 -4.34
CA LEU A 289 7.79 -4.85 -3.99
C LEU A 289 8.11 -6.06 -3.11
N LEU A 290 7.31 -6.27 -2.07
CA LEU A 290 7.48 -7.41 -1.16
C LEU A 290 7.17 -8.74 -1.86
N GLU A 291 6.20 -8.78 -2.77
CA GLU A 291 5.85 -9.95 -3.56
C GLU A 291 7.01 -10.40 -4.46
N ALA A 292 7.63 -9.43 -5.15
CA ALA A 292 8.82 -9.68 -5.95
C ALA A 292 9.99 -10.20 -5.09
N LEU A 293 10.27 -9.52 -3.96
CA LEU A 293 11.33 -9.94 -3.04
C LEU A 293 11.07 -11.32 -2.43
N ALA A 294 9.81 -11.66 -2.11
CA ALA A 294 9.42 -12.97 -1.57
C ALA A 294 9.73 -14.11 -2.53
N THR A 295 9.59 -13.89 -3.85
CA THR A 295 10.00 -14.86 -4.87
C THR A 295 11.51 -14.84 -5.17
N GLY A 296 12.25 -13.97 -4.51
CA GLY A 296 13.68 -13.77 -4.72
C GLY A 296 14.01 -12.84 -5.88
N THR A 297 13.05 -12.11 -6.43
CA THR A 297 13.28 -11.23 -7.56
C THR A 297 13.70 -9.84 -7.10
N PRO A 298 14.89 -9.34 -7.49
CA PRO A 298 15.35 -8.02 -7.09
C PRO A 298 14.53 -6.91 -7.72
N VAL A 299 14.49 -5.76 -7.05
CA VAL A 299 13.65 -4.62 -7.44
C VAL A 299 14.52 -3.49 -8.02
N ALA A 300 14.03 -2.88 -9.10
CA ALA A 300 14.53 -1.62 -9.64
C ALA A 300 13.42 -0.55 -9.53
N ALA A 301 13.69 0.58 -8.90
CA ALA A 301 12.69 1.61 -8.69
C ALA A 301 13.29 3.02 -8.60
N TYR A 302 12.43 4.04 -8.67
CA TYR A 302 12.78 5.39 -8.27
C TYR A 302 12.91 5.50 -6.73
N PRO A 303 13.74 6.43 -6.21
CA PRO A 303 13.93 6.65 -4.77
C PRO A 303 12.75 7.45 -4.17
N VAL A 304 11.55 6.88 -4.20
CA VAL A 304 10.33 7.45 -3.61
C VAL A 304 9.93 6.68 -2.35
N ALA A 305 8.98 7.19 -1.58
CA ALA A 305 8.65 6.73 -0.23
C ALA A 305 8.57 5.20 -0.05
N GLY A 306 7.75 4.49 -0.83
CA GLY A 306 7.63 3.03 -0.74
C GLY A 306 8.95 2.29 -0.97
N PRO A 307 9.59 2.45 -2.15
CA PRO A 307 10.89 1.88 -2.44
C PRO A 307 12.01 2.28 -1.45
N LEU A 308 12.07 3.54 -1.00
CA LEU A 308 13.05 3.96 0.01
C LEU A 308 12.91 3.15 1.31
N ASP A 309 11.68 2.98 1.81
CA ASP A 309 11.44 2.23 3.05
C ASP A 309 11.64 0.73 2.88
N VAL A 310 11.26 0.14 1.73
CA VAL A 310 11.34 -1.31 1.51
C VAL A 310 12.73 -1.74 1.03
N ILE A 311 13.34 -0.99 0.12
CA ILE A 311 14.61 -1.35 -0.54
C ILE A 311 15.78 -0.59 0.07
N GLY A 312 15.61 0.74 0.27
CA GLY A 312 16.71 1.62 0.71
C GLY A 312 17.20 1.32 2.12
N ASN A 313 16.34 0.80 3.00
CA ASN A 313 16.66 0.46 4.38
C ASN A 313 16.97 -1.03 4.58
N ALA A 314 17.10 -1.82 3.52
CA ALA A 314 17.45 -3.23 3.61
C ALA A 314 18.89 -3.44 4.10
N ALA A 315 19.10 -4.40 5.02
CA ALA A 315 20.43 -4.71 5.55
C ALA A 315 21.39 -5.28 4.49
N GLU A 316 20.83 -5.98 3.50
CA GLU A 316 21.57 -6.48 2.33
C GLU A 316 21.01 -5.84 1.07
N LYS A 317 21.80 -5.80 -0.01
CA LYS A 317 21.31 -5.32 -1.30
C LYS A 317 20.20 -6.26 -1.83
N VAL A 318 18.99 -5.72 -1.99
CA VAL A 318 17.81 -6.46 -2.49
C VAL A 318 17.25 -5.85 -3.77
N GLY A 319 17.89 -4.82 -4.30
CA GLY A 319 17.52 -4.10 -5.50
C GLY A 319 18.38 -2.87 -5.73
N ALA A 320 17.89 -1.95 -6.54
CA ALA A 320 18.54 -0.67 -6.79
C ALA A 320 17.53 0.46 -6.93
N LEU A 321 17.85 1.62 -6.36
CA LEU A 321 17.08 2.85 -6.44
C LEU A 321 17.91 3.92 -7.15
N ASP A 322 17.35 4.54 -8.19
CA ASP A 322 18.02 5.60 -8.93
C ASP A 322 16.97 6.51 -9.61
N GLU A 323 17.24 7.81 -9.72
CA GLU A 323 16.41 8.73 -10.51
C GLU A 323 16.46 8.40 -12.00
N ASN A 324 17.50 7.74 -12.46
CA ASN A 324 17.59 7.11 -13.76
C ASN A 324 17.14 5.64 -13.64
N LEU A 325 15.91 5.36 -14.02
CA LEU A 325 15.32 4.01 -13.90
C LEU A 325 16.10 2.94 -14.68
N ARG A 326 16.76 3.30 -15.80
CA ARG A 326 17.64 2.38 -16.54
C ARG A 326 18.83 1.97 -15.69
N SER A 327 19.47 2.92 -15.01
CA SER A 327 20.57 2.64 -14.09
C SER A 327 20.14 1.71 -12.96
N ALA A 328 18.97 1.96 -12.37
CA ALA A 328 18.40 1.06 -11.36
C ALA A 328 18.17 -0.36 -11.90
N CYS A 329 17.61 -0.51 -13.10
CA CYS A 329 17.38 -1.81 -13.74
C CYS A 329 18.68 -2.59 -13.93
N VAL A 330 19.72 -1.96 -14.48
CA VAL A 330 21.01 -2.60 -14.72
C VAL A 330 21.71 -2.96 -13.40
N ALA A 331 21.67 -2.04 -12.42
CA ALA A 331 22.29 -2.27 -11.11
C ALA A 331 21.61 -3.36 -10.28
N ALA A 332 20.32 -3.61 -10.53
CA ALA A 332 19.56 -4.67 -9.84
C ALA A 332 19.91 -6.08 -10.33
N LEU A 333 20.40 -6.26 -11.57
CA LEU A 333 20.70 -7.57 -12.17
C LEU A 333 21.67 -8.43 -11.35
N GLY A 334 22.65 -7.83 -10.69
CA GLY A 334 23.65 -8.55 -9.88
C GLY A 334 23.21 -8.84 -8.43
N THR A 335 21.93 -8.69 -8.10
CA THR A 335 21.45 -8.80 -6.73
C THR A 335 21.13 -10.26 -6.37
N SER A 336 21.51 -10.66 -5.15
CA SER A 336 21.27 -12.02 -4.64
C SER A 336 19.77 -12.28 -4.42
N ARG A 337 19.23 -13.29 -5.11
CA ARG A 337 17.83 -13.75 -4.91
C ARG A 337 17.58 -14.23 -3.48
N ALA A 338 18.56 -14.86 -2.86
CA ALA A 338 18.48 -15.31 -1.47
C ALA A 338 18.41 -14.13 -0.49
N ALA A 339 19.14 -13.03 -0.73
CA ALA A 339 19.06 -11.81 0.06
C ALA A 339 17.66 -11.17 -0.06
N CYS A 340 17.09 -11.11 -1.27
CA CYS A 340 15.73 -10.63 -1.48
C CYS A 340 14.73 -11.40 -0.63
N ARG A 341 14.79 -12.72 -0.64
CA ARG A 341 13.88 -13.57 0.12
C ARG A 341 14.05 -13.43 1.63
N ARG A 342 15.30 -13.36 2.13
CA ARG A 342 15.55 -13.11 3.57
C ARG A 342 14.96 -11.78 4.00
N HIS A 343 15.14 -10.76 3.19
CA HIS A 343 14.58 -9.44 3.48
C HIS A 343 13.04 -9.45 3.48
N ALA A 344 12.40 -10.09 2.49
CA ALA A 344 10.96 -10.24 2.45
C ALA A 344 10.40 -10.97 3.70
N ALA A 345 11.13 -11.97 4.23
CA ALA A 345 10.73 -12.70 5.42
C ALA A 345 10.66 -11.86 6.70
N SER A 346 11.32 -10.69 6.74
CA SER A 346 11.19 -9.75 7.86
C SER A 346 9.89 -8.92 7.84
N TRP A 347 9.09 -9.03 6.77
CA TRP A 347 7.84 -8.31 6.60
C TRP A 347 6.65 -9.25 6.81
N SER A 348 6.24 -9.45 8.07
CA SER A 348 5.15 -10.38 8.40
C SER A 348 3.81 -9.67 8.55
N TRP A 349 2.75 -10.32 8.11
CA TRP A 349 1.39 -9.83 8.31
C TRP A 349 0.93 -9.93 9.76
N GLU A 350 1.47 -10.89 10.54
CA GLU A 350 1.25 -11.00 11.97
C GLU A 350 1.74 -9.75 12.70
N ALA A 351 2.98 -9.33 12.43
CA ALA A 351 3.54 -8.12 13.00
C ALA A 351 2.75 -6.87 12.55
N SER A 352 2.34 -6.81 11.29
CA SER A 352 1.50 -5.72 10.77
C SER A 352 0.15 -5.64 11.49
N ALA A 353 -0.52 -6.77 11.70
CA ALA A 353 -1.81 -6.83 12.41
C ALA A 353 -1.64 -6.44 13.89
N ALA A 354 -0.56 -6.88 14.54
CA ALA A 354 -0.24 -6.49 15.91
C ALA A 354 0.01 -4.98 16.04
N GLN A 355 0.76 -4.38 15.10
CA GLN A 355 0.95 -2.93 15.05
C GLN A 355 -0.38 -2.19 14.90
N PHE A 356 -1.22 -2.64 13.97
CA PHE A 356 -2.53 -2.03 13.74
C PHE A 356 -3.38 -2.07 15.02
N ARG A 357 -3.53 -3.26 15.61
CA ARG A 357 -4.31 -3.48 16.81
C ARG A 357 -3.83 -2.62 17.99
N GLY A 358 -2.51 -2.60 18.21
CA GLY A 358 -1.89 -1.82 19.29
C GLY A 358 -2.03 -0.30 19.13
N ALA A 359 -2.26 0.17 17.89
CA ALA A 359 -2.42 1.60 17.60
C ALA A 359 -3.90 2.05 17.53
N LEU A 360 -4.87 1.13 17.66
CA LEU A 360 -6.30 1.48 17.67
C LEU A 360 -6.67 2.25 18.94
N ALA A 361 -7.52 3.26 18.79
CA ALA A 361 -8.12 3.96 19.92
C ALA A 361 -9.37 3.21 20.41
N SER A 362 -9.42 2.90 21.70
CA SER A 362 -10.65 2.38 22.33
C SER A 362 -11.76 3.43 22.33
N LEU A 363 -13.00 3.01 22.10
CA LEU A 363 -14.18 3.88 22.24
C LEU A 363 -14.50 4.20 23.69
N SER A 364 -14.14 3.32 24.61
CA SER A 364 -14.47 3.41 26.05
C SER A 364 -13.47 4.21 26.90
N ALA A 365 -12.42 4.75 26.31
CA ALA A 365 -11.49 5.61 27.06
C ALA A 365 -12.09 7.01 27.20
N GLY A 366 -12.73 7.22 28.24
CA GLY A 366 -13.40 8.25 28.93
C GLY A 366 -13.56 9.55 28.84
#